data_120593e6b303cfd39587665a8a7979fc
#
_entry.id   120593e6b303cfd39587665a8a7979fc
#
_cell.length_a   1.000
_cell.length_b   1.000
_cell.length_c   1.000
_cell.angle_alpha   90.00
_cell.angle_beta   90.00
_cell.angle_gamma   90.00
#
_symmetry.space_group_name_H-M   'P 1'
#
loop_
_entity.id
_entity.type
_entity.pdbx_description
1 polymer ?
#
loop_
_entity_poly.entity_id
_entity_poly.type
_entity_poly.pdbx_seq_one_letter_code
_entity_poly.pdbx_strand_id
1 'polypeptide(L)'
;KKIFAFVDFIHKSSKARPFSKLSSEIFSKDFLDFNRNILFCEPEVWKKVYELTTIGHEFGHIFFIGEDTENAMSKGGEFKFVEEFKATSGGLVNFFLRGEAQYEKAVFANHIARSVGLIGWQRVDEVRAYYCEGLIHLDLLFSSGALSFKDKKLSVDLSAYESYKNLALQNYKKLASHYANKLDSSLFLADFAVFENGIYLPKDAKVREFVEYYYLRYEEL
;
A
#
# COMPACT_ATOMS: atom_id res chain seq x y z
N LYS A 1 -22.58 7.38 3.23
CA LYS A 1 -22.04 6.30 2.38
C LYS A 1 -22.34 4.95 3.06
N LYS A 2 -22.82 3.94 2.32
CA LYS A 2 -23.02 2.58 2.83
C LYS A 2 -21.92 1.71 2.19
N ILE A 3 -21.28 0.86 3.03
CA ILE A 3 -20.26 -0.09 2.59
C ILE A 3 -20.83 -1.48 2.78
N PHE A 4 -20.79 -2.31 1.74
CA PHE A 4 -21.21 -3.69 1.79
C PHE A 4 -19.98 -4.57 1.52
N ALA A 5 -19.62 -5.42 2.48
CA ALA A 5 -18.51 -6.36 2.36
C ALA A 5 -19.01 -7.80 2.51
N PHE A 6 -18.76 -8.61 1.51
CA PHE A 6 -19.09 -10.06 1.50
C PHE A 6 -17.83 -10.87 1.81
N VAL A 7 -17.35 -10.78 3.05
CA VAL A 7 -16.04 -11.28 3.48
C VAL A 7 -15.84 -12.77 3.17
N ASP A 8 -16.85 -13.61 3.44
CA ASP A 8 -16.75 -15.05 3.14
C ASP A 8 -16.66 -15.35 1.64
N PHE A 9 -17.39 -14.59 0.82
CA PHE A 9 -17.31 -14.70 -0.63
C PHE A 9 -15.92 -14.30 -1.14
N ILE A 10 -15.39 -13.17 -0.67
CA ILE A 10 -14.05 -12.69 -1.02
C ILE A 10 -12.97 -13.69 -0.59
N HIS A 11 -13.09 -14.28 0.61
CA HIS A 11 -12.17 -15.30 1.09
C HIS A 11 -12.17 -16.54 0.16
N LYS A 12 -13.34 -17.05 -0.20
CA LYS A 12 -13.46 -18.16 -1.15
C LYS A 12 -12.86 -17.81 -2.53
N SER A 13 -13.15 -16.63 -3.04
CA SER A 13 -12.59 -16.14 -4.29
C SER A 13 -11.06 -16.01 -4.23
N SER A 14 -10.51 -15.52 -3.13
CA SER A 14 -9.06 -15.40 -2.94
C SER A 14 -8.37 -16.76 -2.94
N LYS A 15 -8.98 -17.78 -2.33
CA LYS A 15 -8.47 -19.16 -2.37
C LYS A 15 -8.49 -19.79 -3.76
N ALA A 16 -9.43 -19.39 -4.61
CA ALA A 16 -9.58 -19.93 -5.96
C ALA A 16 -8.63 -19.29 -6.98
N ARG A 17 -8.01 -18.16 -6.64
CA ARG A 17 -7.09 -17.48 -7.57
C ARG A 17 -5.78 -18.24 -7.72
N PRO A 18 -5.24 -18.36 -8.95
CA PRO A 18 -3.90 -18.91 -9.14
C PRO A 18 -2.85 -18.00 -8.49
N PHE A 19 -1.76 -18.59 -8.04
CA PHE A 19 -0.63 -17.82 -7.52
C PHE A 19 0.06 -17.08 -8.67
N SER A 20 0.39 -15.81 -8.42
CA SER A 20 1.15 -15.00 -9.36
C SER A 20 2.57 -15.56 -9.53
N LYS A 21 3.00 -15.79 -10.77
CA LYS A 21 4.38 -16.16 -11.09
C LYS A 21 5.33 -15.05 -10.64
N LEU A 22 4.99 -13.80 -10.95
CA LEU A 22 5.80 -12.63 -10.58
C LEU A 22 6.01 -12.54 -9.06
N SER A 23 4.94 -12.71 -8.26
CA SER A 23 5.07 -12.75 -6.80
C SER A 23 6.02 -13.85 -6.33
N SER A 24 6.01 -15.01 -7.00
CA SER A 24 6.88 -16.13 -6.68
C SER A 24 8.36 -15.89 -7.03
N GLU A 25 8.64 -14.99 -7.97
CA GLU A 25 10.00 -14.56 -8.31
C GLU A 25 10.51 -13.44 -7.41
N ILE A 26 9.62 -12.51 -7.03
CA ILE A 26 9.95 -11.32 -6.25
C ILE A 26 10.15 -11.64 -4.76
N PHE A 27 9.23 -12.40 -4.16
CA PHE A 27 9.26 -12.71 -2.74
C PHE A 27 9.96 -14.00 -2.41
N SER A 28 10.52 -14.09 -1.21
CA SER A 28 11.03 -15.34 -0.66
C SER A 28 9.91 -16.36 -0.45
N LYS A 29 10.26 -17.65 -0.53
CA LYS A 29 9.32 -18.73 -0.26
C LYS A 29 8.69 -18.62 1.13
N ASP A 30 9.47 -18.29 2.15
CA ASP A 30 8.99 -18.21 3.54
C ASP A 30 7.93 -17.10 3.72
N PHE A 31 8.12 -15.95 3.07
CA PHE A 31 7.14 -14.87 3.09
C PHE A 31 5.84 -15.26 2.38
N LEU A 32 5.95 -15.93 1.22
CA LEU A 32 4.79 -16.43 0.49
C LEU A 32 4.05 -17.51 1.27
N ASP A 33 4.76 -18.45 1.86
CA ASP A 33 4.17 -19.54 2.64
C ASP A 33 3.47 -18.99 3.90
N PHE A 34 4.03 -17.96 4.54
CA PHE A 34 3.38 -17.28 5.66
C PHE A 34 2.01 -16.69 5.24
N ASN A 35 1.96 -15.94 4.14
CA ASN A 35 0.70 -15.36 3.66
C ASN A 35 -0.30 -16.43 3.19
N ARG A 36 0.19 -17.50 2.56
CA ARG A 36 -0.65 -18.64 2.15
C ARG A 36 -1.23 -19.38 3.35
N ASN A 37 -0.43 -19.59 4.40
CA ASN A 37 -0.92 -20.19 5.65
C ASN A 37 -2.10 -19.41 6.22
N ILE A 38 -2.01 -18.09 6.29
CA ILE A 38 -3.11 -17.24 6.74
C ILE A 38 -4.34 -17.44 5.83
N LEU A 39 -4.17 -17.40 4.51
CA LEU A 39 -5.27 -17.55 3.55
C LEU A 39 -5.97 -18.90 3.66
N PHE A 40 -5.21 -20.00 3.74
CA PHE A 40 -5.75 -21.36 3.61
C PHE A 40 -6.05 -22.02 4.96
N CYS A 41 -5.26 -21.75 5.99
CA CYS A 41 -5.30 -22.45 7.27
C CYS A 41 -5.85 -21.63 8.44
N GLU A 42 -5.82 -20.29 8.32
CA GLU A 42 -6.24 -19.38 9.41
C GLU A 42 -7.37 -18.41 8.97
N PRO A 43 -8.57 -18.92 8.64
CA PRO A 43 -9.64 -18.11 8.04
C PRO A 43 -10.08 -16.92 8.92
N GLU A 44 -10.07 -17.07 10.24
CA GLU A 44 -10.46 -15.98 11.14
C GLU A 44 -9.39 -14.87 11.21
N VAL A 45 -8.10 -15.24 11.15
CA VAL A 45 -7.01 -14.26 11.01
C VAL A 45 -7.14 -13.55 9.67
N TRP A 46 -7.35 -14.29 8.58
CA TRP A 46 -7.53 -13.70 7.25
C TRP A 46 -8.69 -12.70 7.21
N LYS A 47 -9.86 -13.07 7.76
CA LYS A 47 -11.03 -12.18 7.83
C LYS A 47 -10.74 -10.93 8.63
N LYS A 48 -10.02 -11.07 9.75
CA LYS A 48 -9.63 -9.92 10.58
C LYS A 48 -8.65 -9.00 9.85
N VAL A 49 -7.66 -9.55 9.16
CA VAL A 49 -6.76 -8.76 8.31
C VAL A 49 -7.53 -8.02 7.23
N TYR A 50 -8.47 -8.69 6.55
CA TYR A 50 -9.33 -8.06 5.54
C TYR A 50 -10.19 -6.92 6.14
N GLU A 51 -10.77 -7.11 7.33
CA GLU A 51 -11.50 -6.05 8.05
C GLU A 51 -10.60 -4.84 8.31
N LEU A 52 -9.42 -5.08 8.88
CA LEU A 52 -8.50 -4.02 9.29
C LEU A 52 -7.89 -3.27 8.10
N THR A 53 -7.62 -3.94 7.00
CA THR A 53 -6.96 -3.37 5.83
C THR A 53 -7.97 -2.87 4.79
N THR A 54 -8.84 -3.73 4.27
CA THR A 54 -9.73 -3.41 3.15
C THR A 54 -10.96 -2.61 3.63
N ILE A 55 -11.64 -3.06 4.67
CA ILE A 55 -12.79 -2.29 5.20
C ILE A 55 -12.27 -1.02 5.88
N GLY A 56 -11.12 -1.09 6.57
CA GLY A 56 -10.44 0.07 7.15
C GLY A 56 -10.08 1.12 6.10
N HIS A 57 -9.63 0.71 4.91
CA HIS A 57 -9.36 1.58 3.77
C HIS A 57 -10.64 2.35 3.34
N GLU A 58 -11.75 1.65 3.17
CA GLU A 58 -13.02 2.30 2.79
C GLU A 58 -13.48 3.37 3.81
N PHE A 59 -13.25 3.13 5.11
CA PHE A 59 -13.48 4.15 6.13
C PHE A 59 -12.46 5.28 6.04
N GLY A 60 -11.22 4.99 5.65
CA GLY A 60 -10.16 5.98 5.46
C GLY A 60 -10.53 7.08 4.45
N HIS A 61 -11.36 6.75 3.45
CA HIS A 61 -11.84 7.75 2.46
C HIS A 61 -12.66 8.89 3.08
N ILE A 62 -13.34 8.68 4.20
CA ILE A 62 -14.15 9.74 4.81
C ILE A 62 -13.35 10.70 5.70
N PHE A 63 -12.11 10.36 6.03
CA PHE A 63 -11.28 11.21 6.89
C PHE A 63 -10.81 12.46 6.14
N PHE A 64 -10.83 13.60 6.82
CA PHE A 64 -10.35 14.90 6.35
C PHE A 64 -11.10 15.50 5.14
N ILE A 65 -12.18 14.88 4.68
CA ILE A 65 -12.98 15.36 3.55
C ILE A 65 -14.03 16.34 4.03
N GLY A 66 -13.97 17.57 3.52
CA GLY A 66 -15.00 18.61 3.63
C GLY A 66 -15.53 19.01 2.26
N GLU A 67 -16.47 19.96 2.25
CA GLU A 67 -17.26 20.34 1.06
C GLU A 67 -16.41 20.75 -0.15
N ASP A 68 -15.29 21.46 0.07
CA ASP A 68 -14.42 21.96 -1.01
C ASP A 68 -13.05 21.28 -1.07
N THR A 69 -12.85 20.18 -0.35
CA THR A 69 -11.53 19.59 -0.18
C THR A 69 -10.92 19.15 -1.50
N GLU A 70 -11.66 18.39 -2.30
CA GLU A 70 -11.18 17.89 -3.60
C GLU A 70 -10.82 19.05 -4.54
N ASN A 71 -11.73 20.02 -4.72
CA ASN A 71 -11.49 21.17 -5.59
C ASN A 71 -10.26 21.97 -5.18
N ALA A 72 -10.07 22.19 -3.88
CA ALA A 72 -8.95 22.97 -3.37
C ALA A 72 -7.60 22.26 -3.52
N MET A 73 -7.59 20.92 -3.43
CA MET A 73 -6.38 20.10 -3.46
C MET A 73 -6.06 19.49 -4.84
N SER A 74 -6.92 19.70 -5.84
CA SER A 74 -6.82 19.07 -7.18
C SER A 74 -6.20 19.96 -8.25
N LYS A 75 -5.48 21.01 -7.91
CA LYS A 75 -4.93 21.95 -8.91
C LYS A 75 -4.02 21.29 -9.94
N GLY A 76 -3.23 20.30 -9.53
CA GLY A 76 -2.37 19.50 -10.40
C GLY A 76 -3.05 18.23 -10.94
N GLY A 77 -4.26 17.89 -10.49
CA GLY A 77 -4.96 16.65 -10.90
C GLY A 77 -4.60 15.40 -10.10
N GLU A 78 -3.67 15.49 -9.15
CA GLU A 78 -3.13 14.35 -8.38
C GLU A 78 -3.93 14.02 -7.11
N PHE A 79 -5.05 14.69 -6.86
CA PHE A 79 -5.85 14.45 -5.64
C PHE A 79 -6.16 12.96 -5.41
N LYS A 80 -6.62 12.27 -6.46
CA LYS A 80 -6.97 10.84 -6.37
C LYS A 80 -5.78 9.95 -5.99
N PHE A 81 -4.57 10.32 -6.39
CA PHE A 81 -3.35 9.54 -6.12
C PHE A 81 -2.96 9.60 -4.65
N VAL A 82 -3.21 10.73 -4.01
CA VAL A 82 -2.97 10.93 -2.57
C VAL A 82 -4.16 10.42 -1.75
N GLU A 83 -5.37 10.47 -2.30
CA GLU A 83 -6.59 10.00 -1.65
C GLU A 83 -6.56 8.50 -1.36
N GLU A 84 -6.09 7.67 -2.30
CA GLU A 84 -5.93 6.23 -2.10
C GLU A 84 -4.90 5.91 -1.00
N PHE A 85 -3.77 6.62 -1.01
CA PHE A 85 -2.78 6.51 0.06
C PHE A 85 -3.36 6.94 1.42
N LYS A 86 -4.15 8.04 1.48
CA LYS A 86 -4.83 8.48 2.70
C LYS A 86 -5.78 7.41 3.22
N ALA A 87 -6.54 6.79 2.34
CA ALA A 87 -7.53 5.78 2.70
C ALA A 87 -6.86 4.55 3.32
N THR A 88 -5.85 3.99 2.67
CA THR A 88 -5.10 2.85 3.22
C THR A 88 -4.38 3.20 4.52
N SER A 89 -3.70 4.35 4.55
CA SER A 89 -3.00 4.81 5.76
C SER A 89 -3.96 5.06 6.92
N GLY A 90 -5.17 5.57 6.65
CA GLY A 90 -6.21 5.76 7.66
C GLY A 90 -6.64 4.44 8.33
N GLY A 91 -6.80 3.38 7.53
CA GLY A 91 -7.06 2.03 8.03
C GLY A 91 -5.92 1.50 8.91
N LEU A 92 -4.67 1.66 8.45
CA LEU A 92 -3.48 1.23 9.21
C LEU A 92 -3.31 2.03 10.52
N VAL A 93 -3.50 3.34 10.48
CA VAL A 93 -3.43 4.20 11.69
C VAL A 93 -4.47 3.79 12.71
N ASN A 94 -5.71 3.51 12.28
CA ASN A 94 -6.75 2.98 13.17
C ASN A 94 -6.30 1.65 13.80
N PHE A 95 -5.73 0.74 13.02
CA PHE A 95 -5.16 -0.51 13.55
C PHE A 95 -4.04 -0.27 14.56
N PHE A 96 -3.09 0.63 14.26
CA PHE A 96 -1.99 0.96 15.18
C PHE A 96 -2.48 1.51 16.52
N LEU A 97 -3.54 2.33 16.50
CA LEU A 97 -4.12 2.91 17.71
C LEU A 97 -4.94 1.91 18.55
N ARG A 98 -5.49 0.87 17.91
CA ARG A 98 -6.21 -0.19 18.61
C ARG A 98 -5.29 -1.14 19.38
N GLY A 99 -4.03 -1.26 18.98
CA GLY A 99 -3.04 -2.09 19.68
C GLY A 99 -3.35 -3.59 19.66
N GLU A 100 -3.94 -4.10 18.57
CA GLU A 100 -4.29 -5.52 18.39
C GLU A 100 -3.04 -6.35 18.03
N ALA A 101 -2.09 -6.47 18.99
CA ALA A 101 -0.75 -7.04 18.77
C ALA A 101 -0.74 -8.44 18.13
N GLN A 102 -1.75 -9.26 18.40
CA GLN A 102 -1.87 -10.61 17.82
C GLN A 102 -2.01 -10.62 16.29
N TYR A 103 -2.39 -9.50 15.68
CA TYR A 103 -2.56 -9.37 14.22
C TYR A 103 -1.44 -8.58 13.54
N GLU A 104 -0.52 -7.98 14.28
CA GLU A 104 0.51 -7.08 13.73
C GLU A 104 1.30 -7.72 12.59
N LYS A 105 1.81 -8.93 12.80
CA LYS A 105 2.59 -9.63 11.79
C LYS A 105 1.76 -9.94 10.54
N ALA A 106 0.51 -10.35 10.69
CA ALA A 106 -0.39 -10.70 9.59
C ALA A 106 -0.81 -9.45 8.79
N VAL A 107 -1.19 -8.36 9.48
CA VAL A 107 -1.56 -7.08 8.86
C VAL A 107 -0.35 -6.49 8.12
N PHE A 108 0.83 -6.53 8.73
CA PHE A 108 2.04 -5.98 8.13
C PHE A 108 2.48 -6.76 6.90
N ALA A 109 2.47 -8.10 6.96
CA ALA A 109 2.78 -8.93 5.80
C ALA A 109 1.77 -8.74 4.65
N ASN A 110 0.49 -8.63 4.96
CA ASN A 110 -0.54 -8.30 3.97
C ASN A 110 -0.31 -6.93 3.33
N HIS A 111 0.00 -5.92 4.13
CA HIS A 111 0.29 -4.58 3.65
C HIS A 111 1.51 -4.54 2.73
N ILE A 112 2.61 -5.24 3.07
CA ILE A 112 3.80 -5.37 2.22
C ILE A 112 3.42 -6.02 0.89
N ALA A 113 2.73 -7.17 0.92
CA ALA A 113 2.34 -7.89 -0.29
C ALA A 113 1.43 -7.04 -1.19
N ARG A 114 0.46 -6.30 -0.60
CA ARG A 114 -0.41 -5.37 -1.31
C ARG A 114 0.40 -4.23 -1.95
N SER A 115 1.24 -3.55 -1.20
CA SER A 115 2.04 -2.41 -1.68
C SER A 115 2.92 -2.79 -2.87
N VAL A 116 3.56 -3.95 -2.83
CA VAL A 116 4.34 -4.48 -3.97
C VAL A 116 3.43 -4.82 -5.14
N GLY A 117 2.26 -5.41 -4.89
CA GLY A 117 1.29 -5.76 -5.94
C GLY A 117 0.72 -4.54 -6.69
N LEU A 118 0.59 -3.39 -6.03
CA LEU A 118 0.08 -2.16 -6.62
C LEU A 118 0.98 -1.59 -7.72
N ILE A 119 2.28 -1.93 -7.73
CA ILE A 119 3.20 -1.52 -8.79
C ILE A 119 2.76 -2.05 -10.17
N GLY A 120 2.10 -3.19 -10.23
CA GLY A 120 1.58 -3.76 -11.47
C GLY A 120 0.64 -2.82 -12.26
N TRP A 121 0.11 -1.78 -11.63
CA TRP A 121 -0.81 -0.81 -12.25
C TRP A 121 -0.13 0.40 -12.91
N GLN A 122 1.20 0.46 -12.98
CA GLN A 122 1.95 1.62 -13.51
C GLN A 122 1.44 2.15 -14.86
N ARG A 123 1.10 1.24 -15.78
CA ARG A 123 0.73 1.57 -17.17
C ARG A 123 -0.77 1.54 -17.43
N VAL A 124 -1.58 1.49 -16.38
CA VAL A 124 -3.04 1.46 -16.48
C VAL A 124 -3.59 2.76 -15.92
N ASP A 125 -3.91 3.69 -16.80
CA ASP A 125 -4.29 5.07 -16.44
C ASP A 125 -5.50 5.13 -15.50
N GLU A 126 -6.49 4.26 -15.68
CA GLU A 126 -7.71 4.24 -14.88
C GLU A 126 -7.47 3.91 -13.41
N VAL A 127 -6.35 3.22 -13.13
CA VAL A 127 -5.97 2.78 -11.77
C VAL A 127 -4.62 3.34 -11.33
N ARG A 128 -4.14 4.39 -11.99
CA ARG A 128 -2.88 5.09 -11.65
C ARG A 128 -2.83 5.55 -10.19
N ALA A 129 -3.99 5.84 -9.60
CA ALA A 129 -4.10 6.19 -8.19
C ALA A 129 -3.52 5.09 -7.26
N TYR A 130 -3.85 3.83 -7.54
CA TYR A 130 -3.31 2.69 -6.78
C TYR A 130 -1.82 2.49 -7.00
N TYR A 131 -1.32 2.75 -8.20
CA TYR A 131 0.12 2.72 -8.46
C TYR A 131 0.85 3.78 -7.62
N CYS A 132 0.38 5.02 -7.62
CA CYS A 132 0.98 6.10 -6.81
C CYS A 132 0.88 5.81 -5.31
N GLU A 133 -0.24 5.26 -4.83
CA GLU A 133 -0.36 4.74 -3.47
C GLU A 133 0.76 3.73 -3.16
N GLY A 134 0.97 2.76 -4.07
CA GLY A 134 2.02 1.76 -3.96
C GLY A 134 3.41 2.37 -3.84
N LEU A 135 3.73 3.40 -4.64
CA LEU A 135 5.02 4.10 -4.58
C LEU A 135 5.27 4.74 -3.21
N ILE A 136 4.27 5.42 -2.65
CA ILE A 136 4.38 6.07 -1.34
C ILE A 136 4.60 5.02 -0.25
N HIS A 137 3.82 3.92 -0.27
CA HIS A 137 4.00 2.85 0.71
C HIS A 137 5.35 2.15 0.58
N LEU A 138 5.85 1.93 -0.64
CA LEU A 138 7.18 1.36 -0.86
C LEU A 138 8.28 2.24 -0.29
N ASP A 139 8.21 3.56 -0.51
CA ASP A 139 9.18 4.49 0.06
C ASP A 139 9.26 4.34 1.58
N LEU A 140 8.12 4.28 2.27
CA LEU A 140 8.05 4.08 3.71
C LEU A 140 8.57 2.70 4.14
N LEU A 141 8.27 1.64 3.38
CA LEU A 141 8.72 0.28 3.66
C LEU A 141 10.24 0.12 3.48
N PHE A 142 10.82 0.73 2.44
CA PHE A 142 12.27 0.76 2.26
C PHE A 142 12.97 1.62 3.31
N SER A 143 12.43 2.81 3.60
CA SER A 143 12.97 3.72 4.60
C SER A 143 12.94 3.16 6.02
N SER A 144 11.95 2.32 6.34
CA SER A 144 11.85 1.65 7.65
C SER A 144 12.79 0.45 7.79
N GLY A 145 13.36 -0.05 6.69
CA GLY A 145 14.12 -1.29 6.65
C GLY A 145 13.25 -2.56 6.52
N ALA A 146 11.92 -2.42 6.41
CA ALA A 146 11.00 -3.55 6.18
C ALA A 146 11.23 -4.21 4.81
N LEU A 147 11.66 -3.43 3.83
CA LEU A 147 12.05 -3.92 2.51
C LEU A 147 13.49 -3.50 2.19
N SER A 148 14.19 -4.38 1.53
CA SER A 148 15.47 -4.08 0.88
C SER A 148 15.57 -4.83 -0.44
N PHE A 149 16.17 -4.20 -1.44
CA PHE A 149 16.39 -4.80 -2.74
C PHE A 149 17.87 -4.84 -3.07
N LYS A 150 18.40 -6.04 -3.30
CA LYS A 150 19.80 -6.27 -3.62
C LYS A 150 19.95 -7.53 -4.46
N ASP A 151 20.84 -7.52 -5.43
CA ASP A 151 21.16 -8.68 -6.28
C ASP A 151 19.89 -9.29 -6.93
N LYS A 152 18.97 -8.42 -7.37
CA LYS A 152 17.67 -8.77 -7.98
C LYS A 152 16.73 -9.56 -7.05
N LYS A 153 16.90 -9.42 -5.74
CA LYS A 153 16.04 -10.06 -4.72
C LYS A 153 15.47 -9.03 -3.78
N LEU A 154 14.16 -9.12 -3.55
CA LEU A 154 13.46 -8.35 -2.53
C LEU A 154 13.50 -9.14 -1.22
N SER A 155 14.10 -8.55 -0.20
CA SER A 155 14.09 -9.10 1.16
C SER A 155 13.01 -8.41 1.99
N VAL A 156 12.29 -9.18 2.79
CA VAL A 156 11.25 -8.71 3.71
C VAL A 156 11.70 -8.97 5.14
N ASP A 157 11.72 -7.91 5.96
CA ASP A 157 11.98 -7.99 7.40
C ASP A 157 10.73 -7.55 8.18
N LEU A 158 9.98 -8.52 8.69
CA LEU A 158 8.79 -8.26 9.50
C LEU A 158 9.11 -7.71 10.91
N SER A 159 10.37 -7.81 11.36
CA SER A 159 10.79 -7.23 12.65
C SER A 159 10.89 -5.70 12.60
N ALA A 160 10.93 -5.10 11.40
CA ALA A 160 10.91 -3.66 11.19
C ALA A 160 9.51 -3.01 11.40
N TYR A 161 8.52 -3.76 11.90
CA TYR A 161 7.15 -3.29 12.09
C TYR A 161 7.05 -1.97 12.88
N GLU A 162 7.71 -1.86 14.03
CA GLU A 162 7.67 -0.63 14.84
C GLU A 162 8.33 0.57 14.15
N SER A 163 9.42 0.34 13.40
CA SER A 163 10.06 1.38 12.58
C SER A 163 9.11 1.88 11.48
N TYR A 164 8.47 0.94 10.77
CA TYR A 164 7.46 1.26 9.76
C TYR A 164 6.27 2.03 10.34
N LYS A 165 5.69 1.54 11.45
CA LYS A 165 4.56 2.17 12.14
C LYS A 165 4.86 3.63 12.50
N ASN A 166 6.04 3.90 13.06
CA ASN A 166 6.44 5.26 13.40
C ASN A 166 6.54 6.18 12.17
N LEU A 167 7.14 5.70 11.07
CA LEU A 167 7.21 6.45 9.81
C LEU A 167 5.81 6.66 9.21
N ALA A 168 4.97 5.64 9.20
CA ALA A 168 3.60 5.72 8.70
C ALA A 168 2.77 6.76 9.47
N LEU A 169 2.86 6.75 10.81
CA LEU A 169 2.20 7.75 11.66
C LEU A 169 2.70 9.18 11.39
N GLN A 170 4.00 9.38 11.22
CA GLN A 170 4.58 10.69 10.90
C GLN A 170 4.09 11.18 9.53
N ASN A 171 4.09 10.32 8.53
CA ASN A 171 3.62 10.69 7.19
C ASN A 171 2.11 10.93 7.15
N TYR A 172 1.32 10.15 7.87
CA TYR A 172 -0.12 10.38 7.98
C TYR A 172 -0.44 11.71 8.68
N LYS A 173 0.33 12.09 9.71
CA LYS A 173 0.22 13.40 10.35
C LYS A 173 0.57 14.55 9.38
N LYS A 174 1.62 14.37 8.56
CA LYS A 174 1.98 15.33 7.51
C LYS A 174 0.84 15.45 6.49
N LEU A 175 0.29 14.34 6.05
CA LEU A 175 -0.85 14.31 5.14
C LEU A 175 -2.08 15.00 5.73
N ALA A 176 -2.41 14.74 7.00
CA ALA A 176 -3.51 15.41 7.70
C ALA A 176 -3.32 16.95 7.70
N SER A 177 -2.08 17.41 7.86
CA SER A 177 -1.76 18.85 7.76
C SER A 177 -1.98 19.39 6.33
N HIS A 178 -1.65 18.63 5.28
CA HIS A 178 -1.96 19.01 3.89
C HIS A 178 -3.47 19.19 3.69
N TYR A 179 -4.29 18.25 4.18
CA TYR A 179 -5.75 18.35 4.10
C TYR A 179 -6.30 19.52 4.91
N ALA A 180 -5.81 19.75 6.14
CA ALA A 180 -6.25 20.84 6.99
C ALA A 180 -5.96 22.22 6.35
N ASN A 181 -4.84 22.35 5.64
CA ASN A 181 -4.45 23.59 4.96
C ASN A 181 -4.86 23.64 3.49
N LYS A 182 -5.58 22.61 3.00
CA LYS A 182 -6.02 22.48 1.61
C LYS A 182 -4.88 22.70 0.58
N LEU A 183 -3.70 22.16 0.88
CA LEU A 183 -2.53 22.25 0.00
C LEU A 183 -2.73 21.36 -1.21
N ASP A 184 -2.16 21.78 -2.35
CA ASP A 184 -2.20 20.97 -3.57
C ASP A 184 -1.60 19.58 -3.34
N SER A 185 -2.30 18.53 -3.79
CA SER A 185 -1.91 17.13 -3.60
C SER A 185 -0.61 16.79 -4.31
N SER A 186 -0.27 17.47 -5.40
CA SER A 186 1.00 17.32 -6.11
C SER A 186 2.20 17.57 -5.20
N LEU A 187 2.07 18.51 -4.25
CA LEU A 187 3.15 18.81 -3.30
C LEU A 187 3.45 17.65 -2.36
N PHE A 188 2.43 16.88 -1.96
CA PHE A 188 2.65 15.71 -1.14
C PHE A 188 3.23 14.55 -1.96
N LEU A 189 2.67 14.28 -3.15
CA LEU A 189 3.14 13.22 -4.03
C LEU A 189 4.59 13.46 -4.48
N ALA A 190 4.97 14.71 -4.71
CA ALA A 190 6.32 15.10 -5.12
C ALA A 190 7.43 14.78 -4.10
N ASP A 191 7.09 14.44 -2.85
CA ASP A 191 8.10 13.94 -1.90
C ASP A 191 8.57 12.53 -2.25
N PHE A 192 7.72 11.72 -2.89
CA PHE A 192 7.91 10.29 -3.12
C PHE A 192 8.13 9.93 -4.59
N ALA A 193 7.54 10.69 -5.51
CA ALA A 193 7.57 10.36 -6.92
C ALA A 193 7.79 11.59 -7.81
N VAL A 194 8.33 11.35 -8.99
CA VAL A 194 8.48 12.33 -10.07
C VAL A 194 7.75 11.82 -11.31
N PHE A 195 7.15 12.74 -12.07
CA PHE A 195 6.47 12.40 -13.32
C PHE A 195 7.45 12.54 -14.49
N GLU A 196 7.79 11.42 -15.11
CA GLU A 196 8.75 11.34 -16.22
C GLU A 196 8.19 10.47 -17.34
N ASN A 197 8.26 10.94 -18.58
CA ASN A 197 7.83 10.17 -19.77
C ASN A 197 6.42 9.55 -19.68
N GLY A 198 5.47 10.27 -19.05
CA GLY A 198 4.09 9.82 -18.93
C GLY A 198 3.79 8.92 -17.73
N ILE A 199 4.77 8.57 -16.91
CA ILE A 199 4.63 7.72 -15.73
C ILE A 199 5.21 8.39 -14.48
N TYR A 200 4.71 8.03 -13.30
CA TYR A 200 5.34 8.37 -12.03
C TYR A 200 6.45 7.37 -11.72
N LEU A 201 7.60 7.85 -11.32
CA LEU A 201 8.75 7.03 -10.90
C LEU A 201 9.16 7.40 -9.48
N PRO A 202 9.62 6.44 -8.67
CA PRO A 202 10.12 6.72 -7.32
C PRO A 202 11.27 7.74 -7.33
N LYS A 203 11.28 8.65 -6.33
CA LYS A 203 12.42 9.55 -6.09
C LYS A 203 13.59 8.84 -5.43
N ASP A 204 13.31 7.96 -4.47
CA ASP A 204 14.34 7.14 -3.85
C ASP A 204 14.96 6.17 -4.87
N ALA A 205 16.28 6.17 -4.96
CA ALA A 205 17.01 5.39 -5.97
C ALA A 205 16.85 3.87 -5.76
N LYS A 206 16.74 3.39 -4.52
CA LYS A 206 16.59 1.95 -4.23
C LYS A 206 15.17 1.48 -4.56
N VAL A 207 14.17 2.30 -4.25
CA VAL A 207 12.78 2.02 -4.63
C VAL A 207 12.65 2.04 -6.15
N ARG A 208 13.29 3.00 -6.81
CA ARG A 208 13.29 3.10 -8.29
C ARG A 208 13.93 1.87 -8.95
N GLU A 209 15.10 1.43 -8.48
CA GLU A 209 15.76 0.22 -8.95
C GLU A 209 14.84 -1.01 -8.81
N PHE A 210 14.15 -1.14 -7.68
CA PHE A 210 13.19 -2.23 -7.47
C PHE A 210 12.00 -2.15 -8.44
N VAL A 211 11.39 -0.97 -8.60
CA VAL A 211 10.23 -0.77 -9.47
C VAL A 211 10.59 -1.05 -10.93
N GLU A 212 11.75 -0.59 -11.40
CA GLU A 212 12.25 -0.86 -12.75
C GLU A 212 12.49 -2.37 -12.97
N TYR A 213 13.10 -3.05 -12.00
CA TYR A 213 13.27 -4.51 -12.04
C TYR A 213 11.93 -5.25 -12.06
N TYR A 214 10.97 -4.85 -11.23
CA TYR A 214 9.63 -5.44 -11.19
C TYR A 214 8.96 -5.40 -12.56
N TYR A 215 9.05 -4.25 -13.24
CA TYR A 215 8.46 -4.08 -14.56
C TYR A 215 9.17 -4.90 -15.63
N LEU A 216 10.50 -4.96 -15.60
CA LEU A 216 11.26 -5.83 -16.49
C LEU A 216 10.78 -7.30 -16.37
N ARG A 217 10.58 -7.78 -15.14
CA ARG A 217 10.07 -9.15 -14.91
C ARG A 217 8.62 -9.31 -15.32
N TYR A 218 7.79 -8.31 -15.09
CA TYR A 218 6.38 -8.32 -15.48
C TYR A 218 6.18 -8.45 -17.01
N GLU A 219 7.05 -7.82 -17.79
CA GLU A 219 7.01 -7.88 -19.27
C GLU A 219 7.53 -9.21 -19.84
N GLU A 220 8.33 -9.96 -19.08
CA GLU A 220 8.90 -11.24 -19.53
C GLU A 220 8.03 -12.47 -19.19
N LEU A 221 7.02 -12.34 -18.31
CA LEU A 221 6.16 -13.41 -17.79
C LEU A 221 4.80 -13.49 -18.47
#